data_c9bd9851d45253f4b194ad9d63b38a70
#
_entry.id   c9bd9851d45253f4b194ad9d63b38a70
#
_cell.length_a   1.000
_cell.length_b   1.000
_cell.length_c   1.000
_cell.angle_alpha   90.00
_cell.angle_beta   90.00
_cell.angle_gamma   90.00
#
_symmetry.space_group_name_H-M   'P 1'
#
loop_
_entity.id
_entity.type
_entity.pdbx_description
1 polymer ?
#
loop_
_entity_poly.entity_id
_entity_poly.type
_entity_poly.pdbx_seq_one_letter_code
_entity_poly.pdbx_strand_id
1 'polypeptide(L)'
;MMSSKGNEVHGMRKIILRIAGSAVMAAAILCGAQVSCAQRVGPDTIALFPKNIGEFAYANLKQARAEKWFPQLQEQMLPERFKQFEKFLASAGVDPNSQVEELAWGLIAEGVTAKTEGTGSTAVPTGEEIVGVALGNYNPNSTEAYFKAQKLPSFKSHGFTMYAFGTGTGPSDLFFLFLDSNTAAFGHRSELEQMLDVRYGGAEGLLRNERMYSLINEANGSGVVWAVLNPAYTRLAMQQLAPQVQQFPEAAKLVTRMQNLILNIQASSGIDGKFQAICGSVDDANTLAQLMTLAFAYQQYQAKQQNPDLANLLGQATVNPAGDRVVLRLALTDDQMTTLIKKNTFALKM
;
A
#
# COMPACT_ATOMS: atom_id res chain seq x y z
N MET A 1 32.73 -7.05 -23.81
CA MET A 1 31.31 -6.77 -24.09
C MET A 1 30.45 -7.79 -23.35
N MET A 2 30.55 -7.83 -22.03
CA MET A 2 29.81 -8.76 -21.14
C MET A 2 29.67 -8.12 -19.76
N SER A 3 28.72 -7.21 -19.59
CA SER A 3 28.42 -6.63 -18.25
C SER A 3 27.00 -6.06 -18.11
N SER A 4 26.07 -6.39 -19.01
CA SER A 4 24.70 -5.81 -18.98
C SER A 4 23.64 -6.74 -18.37
N LYS A 5 23.85 -8.05 -18.30
CA LYS A 5 22.80 -9.03 -17.93
C LYS A 5 22.50 -9.14 -16.41
N GLY A 6 23.40 -8.66 -15.55
CA GLY A 6 23.18 -8.72 -14.10
C GLY A 6 22.23 -7.64 -13.55
N ASN A 7 22.09 -6.53 -14.23
CA ASN A 7 21.31 -5.38 -13.75
C ASN A 7 19.80 -5.51 -13.96
N GLU A 8 19.35 -6.27 -14.98
CA GLU A 8 17.92 -6.37 -15.30
C GLU A 8 17.12 -7.24 -14.31
N VAL A 9 17.72 -8.36 -13.87
CA VAL A 9 17.07 -9.22 -12.85
C VAL A 9 17.04 -8.53 -11.47
N HIS A 10 18.04 -7.67 -11.20
CA HIS A 10 18.06 -6.84 -9.98
C HIS A 10 17.02 -5.72 -10.02
N GLY A 11 16.72 -5.18 -11.19
CA GLY A 11 15.66 -4.18 -11.41
C GLY A 11 14.28 -4.71 -11.06
N MET A 12 13.94 -5.89 -11.54
CA MET A 12 12.60 -6.46 -11.36
C MET A 12 12.32 -6.92 -9.91
N ARG A 13 13.32 -7.41 -9.18
CA ARG A 13 13.22 -7.64 -7.72
C ARG A 13 12.94 -6.35 -6.95
N LYS A 14 13.55 -5.22 -7.36
CA LYS A 14 13.27 -3.90 -6.76
C LYS A 14 11.90 -3.36 -7.10
N ILE A 15 11.30 -3.79 -8.20
CA ILE A 15 10.05 -3.26 -8.76
C ILE A 15 8.85 -3.93 -8.11
N ILE A 16 8.78 -5.23 -8.06
CA ILE A 16 7.77 -5.96 -7.26
C ILE A 16 7.81 -5.44 -5.80
N LEU A 17 9.01 -5.08 -5.35
CA LEU A 17 9.25 -4.60 -4.00
C LEU A 17 8.90 -3.12 -3.74
N ARG A 18 8.85 -2.24 -4.73
CA ARG A 18 8.60 -0.79 -4.53
C ARG A 18 7.15 -0.36 -4.72
N ILE A 19 6.38 -1.03 -5.56
CA ILE A 19 4.90 -0.91 -5.55
C ILE A 19 4.34 -1.59 -4.32
N ALA A 20 4.94 -2.71 -3.99
CA ALA A 20 4.90 -3.24 -2.70
C ALA A 20 5.43 -2.23 -1.64
N GLY A 21 6.27 -1.30 -1.85
CA GLY A 21 6.77 -0.40 -0.79
C GLY A 21 5.71 0.56 -0.25
N SER A 22 4.84 1.13 -1.06
CA SER A 22 3.72 1.93 -0.57
C SER A 22 2.42 1.11 -0.46
N ALA A 23 2.03 0.30 -1.43
CA ALA A 23 1.00 -0.72 -1.27
C ALA A 23 1.47 -1.97 -0.49
N VAL A 24 2.77 -2.21 -0.30
CA VAL A 24 3.42 -3.32 0.40
C VAL A 24 3.77 -3.04 1.84
N MET A 25 3.76 -1.82 2.30
CA MET A 25 3.48 -1.64 3.72
C MET A 25 2.14 -2.32 4.10
N ALA A 26 1.22 -2.44 3.15
CA ALA A 26 -0.03 -3.16 3.29
C ALA A 26 0.06 -4.67 3.11
N ALA A 27 0.81 -5.14 2.14
CA ALA A 27 0.89 -6.58 1.84
C ALA A 27 1.80 -7.37 2.79
N ALA A 28 2.64 -6.70 3.60
CA ALA A 28 3.36 -7.33 4.71
C ALA A 28 2.43 -7.88 5.81
N ILE A 29 1.14 -7.66 5.68
CA ILE A 29 0.14 -7.89 6.70
C ILE A 29 -0.89 -8.88 6.16
N LEU A 30 -0.53 -10.14 5.91
CA LEU A 30 -1.49 -11.12 5.36
C LEU A 30 -1.38 -12.48 6.01
N CYS A 31 -2.33 -13.03 6.54
CA CYS A 31 -3.43 -13.90 6.24
C CYS A 31 -3.80 -14.98 7.24
N GLY A 32 -5.03 -15.41 7.30
CA GLY A 32 -5.46 -16.65 7.92
C GLY A 32 -6.94 -16.91 8.01
N ALA A 33 -7.30 -18.05 7.54
CA ALA A 33 -8.67 -18.41 7.27
C ALA A 33 -9.53 -18.69 8.50
N GLN A 34 -10.58 -17.95 8.62
CA GLN A 34 -11.95 -18.45 8.86
C GLN A 34 -12.86 -17.58 8.03
N VAL A 35 -13.98 -18.14 7.55
CA VAL A 35 -15.04 -17.37 6.88
C VAL A 35 -15.62 -16.40 7.91
N SER A 36 -14.87 -15.38 8.22
CA SER A 36 -15.33 -14.17 8.89
C SER A 36 -15.75 -13.23 7.79
N CYS A 37 -16.95 -12.68 7.86
CA CYS A 37 -17.30 -11.51 7.09
C CYS A 37 -16.10 -10.55 7.15
N ALA A 38 -15.47 -10.27 6.01
CA ALA A 38 -14.31 -9.40 5.98
C ALA A 38 -14.72 -8.08 6.65
N GLN A 39 -14.01 -7.71 7.70
CA GLN A 39 -14.33 -6.52 8.48
C GLN A 39 -14.17 -5.32 7.55
N ARG A 40 -15.13 -4.41 7.61
CA ARG A 40 -15.14 -3.20 6.77
C ARG A 40 -14.63 -2.03 7.57
N VAL A 41 -13.76 -1.23 6.97
CA VAL A 41 -13.43 0.06 7.55
C VAL A 41 -14.69 0.94 7.57
N GLY A 42 -14.98 1.53 8.73
CA GLY A 42 -16.15 2.36 8.90
C GLY A 42 -16.09 3.68 8.12
N PRO A 43 -17.23 4.23 7.71
CA PRO A 43 -17.27 5.53 7.02
C PRO A 43 -16.65 6.65 7.84
N ASP A 44 -16.77 6.61 9.18
CA ASP A 44 -16.18 7.61 10.07
C ASP A 44 -14.65 7.60 10.01
N THR A 45 -14.03 6.41 9.86
CA THR A 45 -12.58 6.29 9.65
C THR A 45 -12.17 6.86 8.29
N ILE A 46 -12.92 6.54 7.21
CA ILE A 46 -12.66 7.07 5.87
C ILE A 46 -12.81 8.60 5.84
N ALA A 47 -13.78 9.13 6.60
CA ALA A 47 -14.05 10.56 6.69
C ALA A 47 -12.90 11.40 7.29
N LEU A 48 -11.97 10.77 8.01
CA LEU A 48 -10.80 11.45 8.56
C LEU A 48 -9.78 11.86 7.49
N PHE A 49 -9.77 11.19 6.35
CA PHE A 49 -8.75 11.39 5.33
C PHE A 49 -9.04 12.60 4.45
N PRO A 50 -8.00 13.36 4.03
CA PRO A 50 -8.16 14.48 3.11
C PRO A 50 -8.68 14.04 1.73
N LYS A 51 -9.36 14.97 1.03
CA LYS A 51 -9.95 14.73 -0.29
C LYS A 51 -8.93 14.39 -1.38
N ASN A 52 -7.70 14.91 -1.25
CA ASN A 52 -6.62 14.79 -2.23
C ASN A 52 -5.76 13.52 -2.11
N ILE A 53 -6.25 12.53 -1.36
CA ILE A 53 -5.61 11.20 -1.28
C ILE A 53 -5.45 10.61 -2.68
N GLY A 54 -4.25 10.18 -3.00
CA GLY A 54 -3.93 9.50 -4.27
C GLY A 54 -4.00 7.98 -4.19
N GLU A 55 -3.62 7.42 -3.04
CA GLU A 55 -3.80 6.02 -2.67
C GLU A 55 -4.53 5.97 -1.34
N PHE A 56 -5.53 5.10 -1.23
CA PHE A 56 -6.13 4.73 0.05
C PHE A 56 -6.04 3.22 0.22
N ALA A 57 -5.51 2.78 1.34
CA ALA A 57 -5.31 1.37 1.62
C ALA A 57 -5.75 1.00 3.04
N TYR A 58 -6.07 -0.28 3.22
CA TYR A 58 -6.53 -0.86 4.47
C TYR A 58 -5.94 -2.24 4.68
N ALA A 59 -5.67 -2.57 5.94
CA ALA A 59 -5.22 -3.88 6.37
C ALA A 59 -5.87 -4.29 7.70
N ASN A 60 -6.42 -5.50 7.74
CA ASN A 60 -6.89 -6.13 8.96
C ASN A 60 -5.74 -6.95 9.60
N LEU A 61 -5.03 -6.32 10.53
CA LEU A 61 -3.87 -6.94 11.20
C LEU A 61 -4.28 -8.10 12.12
N LYS A 62 -5.43 -8.00 12.75
CA LYS A 62 -5.95 -9.04 13.64
C LYS A 62 -6.18 -10.34 12.88
N GLN A 63 -6.78 -10.23 11.69
CA GLN A 63 -6.97 -11.38 10.81
C GLN A 63 -5.63 -11.89 10.25
N ALA A 64 -4.75 -10.98 9.84
CA ALA A 64 -3.45 -11.30 9.29
C ALA A 64 -2.56 -12.12 10.25
N ARG A 65 -2.56 -11.77 11.53
CA ARG A 65 -1.76 -12.44 12.56
C ARG A 65 -2.20 -13.88 12.86
N ALA A 66 -3.38 -14.30 12.42
CA ALA A 66 -3.81 -15.67 12.55
C ALA A 66 -3.01 -16.64 11.66
N GLU A 67 -2.29 -16.13 10.65
CA GLU A 67 -1.48 -16.94 9.74
C GLU A 67 -0.12 -17.31 10.29
N LYS A 68 0.24 -18.58 10.12
CA LYS A 68 1.50 -19.12 10.63
C LYS A 68 2.74 -18.49 10.02
N TRP A 69 2.66 -18.05 8.78
CA TRP A 69 3.78 -17.47 8.04
C TRP A 69 3.83 -15.92 8.14
N PHE A 70 2.79 -15.29 8.70
CA PHE A 70 2.72 -13.84 8.80
C PHE A 70 3.88 -13.20 9.57
N PRO A 71 4.32 -13.69 10.76
CA PRO A 71 5.41 -13.06 11.48
C PRO A 71 6.72 -13.01 10.68
N GLN A 72 7.00 -14.07 9.92
CA GLN A 72 8.19 -14.13 9.07
C GLN A 72 8.09 -13.20 7.86
N LEU A 73 6.90 -13.09 7.27
CA LEU A 73 6.65 -12.15 6.18
C LEU A 73 6.80 -10.70 6.68
N GLN A 74 6.19 -10.35 7.80
CA GLN A 74 6.31 -9.04 8.42
C GLN A 74 7.78 -8.68 8.66
N GLU A 75 8.57 -9.60 9.23
CA GLU A 75 10.00 -9.39 9.47
C GLU A 75 10.78 -9.09 8.20
N GLN A 76 10.46 -9.75 7.08
CA GLN A 76 11.13 -9.53 5.80
C GLN A 76 10.74 -8.22 5.10
N MET A 77 9.50 -7.80 5.28
CA MET A 77 8.90 -6.71 4.51
C MET A 77 8.89 -5.39 5.26
N LEU A 78 8.88 -5.41 6.58
CA LEU A 78 8.83 -4.18 7.36
C LEU A 78 10.17 -3.44 7.27
N PRO A 79 10.20 -2.20 6.76
CA PRO A 79 11.41 -1.40 6.73
C PRO A 79 11.99 -1.19 8.13
N GLU A 80 13.31 -1.12 8.24
CA GLU A 80 14.01 -1.04 9.53
C GLU A 80 13.52 0.14 10.39
N ARG A 81 13.18 1.26 9.77
CA ARG A 81 12.64 2.43 10.46
C ARG A 81 11.31 2.13 11.17
N PHE A 82 10.44 1.33 10.54
CA PHE A 82 9.18 0.92 11.16
C PHE A 82 9.39 -0.11 12.26
N LYS A 83 10.35 -1.01 12.12
CA LYS A 83 10.75 -1.92 13.23
C LYS A 83 11.27 -1.16 14.44
N GLN A 84 12.03 -0.09 14.22
CA GLN A 84 12.49 0.79 15.28
C GLN A 84 11.32 1.55 15.93
N PHE A 85 10.36 1.99 15.13
CA PHE A 85 9.15 2.63 15.62
C PHE A 85 8.28 1.67 16.44
N GLU A 86 8.08 0.42 15.99
CA GLU A 86 7.38 -0.61 16.78
C GLU A 86 8.07 -0.86 18.13
N LYS A 87 9.39 -1.03 18.12
CA LYS A 87 10.17 -1.21 19.38
C LYS A 87 10.03 -0.01 20.31
N PHE A 88 10.04 1.19 19.75
CA PHE A 88 9.84 2.40 20.51
C PHE A 88 8.43 2.45 21.14
N LEU A 89 7.37 2.16 20.38
CA LEU A 89 6.00 2.08 20.88
C LEU A 89 5.86 1.01 21.97
N ALA A 90 6.46 -0.16 21.79
CA ALA A 90 6.47 -1.23 22.77
C ALA A 90 7.10 -0.80 24.09
N SER A 91 8.18 0.01 24.06
CA SER A 91 8.79 0.57 25.28
C SER A 91 7.87 1.56 26.00
N ALA A 92 6.93 2.16 25.29
CA ALA A 92 5.90 3.05 25.84
C ALA A 92 4.64 2.32 26.33
N GLY A 93 4.64 0.99 26.31
CA GLY A 93 3.48 0.19 26.66
C GLY A 93 2.42 0.09 25.57
N VAL A 94 2.77 0.47 24.33
CA VAL A 94 1.95 0.21 23.13
C VAL A 94 2.61 -0.91 22.36
N ASP A 95 2.06 -2.12 22.45
CA ASP A 95 2.50 -3.22 21.61
C ASP A 95 1.69 -3.26 20.29
N PRO A 96 2.27 -2.85 19.18
CA PRO A 96 1.57 -2.84 17.90
C PRO A 96 1.09 -4.23 17.47
N ASN A 97 1.80 -5.29 17.93
CA ASN A 97 1.49 -6.66 17.54
C ASN A 97 0.25 -7.24 18.26
N SER A 98 -0.18 -6.63 19.34
CA SER A 98 -1.37 -7.09 20.08
C SER A 98 -2.49 -6.05 20.17
N GLN A 99 -2.13 -4.75 20.16
CA GLN A 99 -3.09 -3.67 20.39
C GLN A 99 -3.62 -3.05 19.10
N VAL A 100 -2.86 -3.06 18.01
CA VAL A 100 -3.34 -2.57 16.70
C VAL A 100 -4.09 -3.69 16.01
N GLU A 101 -5.37 -3.53 15.76
CA GLU A 101 -6.20 -4.53 15.08
C GLU A 101 -6.31 -4.26 13.57
N GLU A 102 -6.40 -2.99 13.20
CA GLU A 102 -6.58 -2.55 11.81
C GLU A 102 -5.74 -1.32 11.51
N LEU A 103 -5.32 -1.21 10.25
CA LEU A 103 -4.67 -0.02 9.71
C LEU A 103 -5.42 0.49 8.49
N ALA A 104 -5.63 1.80 8.41
CA ALA A 104 -6.00 2.47 7.17
C ALA A 104 -5.02 3.62 6.95
N TRP A 105 -4.56 3.78 5.70
CA TRP A 105 -3.64 4.88 5.38
C TRP A 105 -3.89 5.43 4.00
N GLY A 106 -3.48 6.65 3.79
CA GLY A 106 -3.50 7.33 2.52
C GLY A 106 -2.14 7.91 2.18
N LEU A 107 -1.85 7.95 0.89
CA LEU A 107 -0.69 8.64 0.34
C LEU A 107 -1.16 9.88 -0.40
N ILE A 108 -0.47 10.99 -0.16
CA ILE A 108 -0.67 12.25 -0.86
C ILE A 108 0.59 12.51 -1.68
N ALA A 109 0.43 12.81 -2.96
CA ALA A 109 1.55 13.13 -3.83
C ALA A 109 1.91 14.60 -3.68
N GLU A 110 3.12 14.90 -3.20
CA GLU A 110 3.67 16.25 -3.29
C GLU A 110 3.86 16.66 -4.75
N GLY A 111 3.39 17.85 -5.11
CA GLY A 111 3.70 18.49 -6.39
C GLY A 111 2.90 18.00 -7.60
N VAL A 112 1.90 17.12 -7.44
CA VAL A 112 0.89 16.87 -8.47
C VAL A 112 -0.16 18.00 -8.42
N THR A 113 0.29 19.24 -8.50
CA THR A 113 -0.61 20.31 -8.97
C THR A 113 -0.94 19.96 -10.41
N ALA A 114 -2.22 19.75 -10.68
CA ALA A 114 -2.75 19.67 -12.03
C ALA A 114 -2.32 20.93 -12.78
N LYS A 115 -1.14 20.90 -13.43
CA LYS A 115 -0.84 21.86 -14.48
C LYS A 115 -1.67 21.42 -15.67
N THR A 116 -2.70 22.21 -15.89
CA THR A 116 -3.52 22.36 -17.07
C THR A 116 -2.79 21.91 -18.33
N GLU A 117 -3.46 21.07 -19.10
CA GLU A 117 -3.38 20.80 -20.52
C GLU A 117 -2.18 21.40 -21.28
N GLY A 118 -1.33 20.55 -21.81
CA GLY A 118 -0.36 20.89 -22.82
C GLY A 118 1.04 20.37 -22.54
N THR A 119 1.38 19.28 -23.23
CA THR A 119 2.70 18.65 -23.33
C THR A 119 3.13 17.79 -22.12
N GLY A 120 3.06 16.52 -22.34
CA GLY A 120 3.68 15.36 -21.71
C GLY A 120 4.76 15.53 -20.63
N SER A 121 4.40 16.09 -19.48
CA SER A 121 5.27 16.04 -18.32
C SER A 121 4.77 14.91 -17.39
N THR A 122 5.48 13.80 -17.42
CA THR A 122 5.37 12.73 -16.40
C THR A 122 6.03 13.25 -15.11
N ALA A 123 5.33 14.07 -14.36
CA ALA A 123 5.79 14.43 -13.02
C ALA A 123 5.71 13.16 -12.14
N VAL A 124 6.86 12.56 -11.89
CA VAL A 124 7.03 11.54 -10.85
C VAL A 124 6.91 12.27 -9.51
N PRO A 125 6.05 11.83 -8.57
CA PRO A 125 6.01 12.41 -7.24
C PRO A 125 7.41 12.35 -6.62
N THR A 126 7.94 13.48 -6.20
CA THR A 126 9.29 13.57 -5.60
C THR A 126 9.29 13.24 -4.11
N GLY A 127 8.11 13.13 -3.48
CA GLY A 127 7.90 12.72 -2.11
C GLY A 127 6.53 12.07 -1.97
N GLU A 128 6.43 11.06 -1.13
CA GLU A 128 5.17 10.44 -0.74
C GLU A 128 4.91 10.83 0.71
N GLU A 129 3.85 11.58 0.94
CA GLU A 129 3.41 11.95 2.27
C GLU A 129 2.34 11.00 2.74
N ILE A 130 2.60 10.35 3.88
CA ILE A 130 1.72 9.36 4.47
C ILE A 130 0.90 9.96 5.60
N VAL A 131 -0.38 9.61 5.62
CA VAL A 131 -1.27 9.80 6.75
C VAL A 131 -2.09 8.54 6.97
N GLY A 132 -2.26 8.13 8.21
CA GLY A 132 -2.99 6.91 8.52
C GLY A 132 -3.60 6.90 9.90
N VAL A 133 -4.46 5.92 10.10
CA VAL A 133 -5.06 5.61 11.39
C VAL A 133 -4.81 4.14 11.72
N ALA A 134 -4.52 3.89 12.98
CA ALA A 134 -4.43 2.57 13.58
C ALA A 134 -5.63 2.41 14.52
N LEU A 135 -6.47 1.41 14.25
CA LEU A 135 -7.60 1.05 15.09
C LEU A 135 -7.19 -0.08 16.02
N GLY A 136 -7.59 0.02 17.29
CA GLY A 136 -7.20 -0.98 18.27
C GLY A 136 -7.68 -0.65 19.67
N ASN A 137 -6.88 -1.04 20.68
CA ASN A 137 -7.19 -0.77 22.08
C ASN A 137 -5.97 -0.16 22.77
N TYR A 138 -6.04 1.14 23.05
CA TYR A 138 -4.94 1.93 23.57
C TYR A 138 -5.22 2.47 24.96
N ASN A 139 -4.14 2.82 25.67
CA ASN A 139 -4.21 3.63 26.88
C ASN A 139 -3.48 4.97 26.64
N PRO A 140 -4.15 5.97 26.04
CA PRO A 140 -3.52 7.25 25.73
C PRO A 140 -2.84 7.91 26.92
N ASN A 141 -3.47 7.89 28.10
CA ASN A 141 -2.97 8.56 29.27
C ASN A 141 -1.61 8.02 29.73
N SER A 142 -1.45 6.69 29.81
CA SER A 142 -0.18 6.08 30.23
C SER A 142 0.91 6.28 29.17
N THR A 143 0.55 6.12 27.90
CA THR A 143 1.48 6.25 26.79
C THR A 143 1.98 7.69 26.64
N GLU A 144 1.09 8.67 26.69
CA GLU A 144 1.47 10.08 26.65
C GLU A 144 2.31 10.50 27.89
N ALA A 145 2.01 9.96 29.07
CA ALA A 145 2.82 10.20 30.26
C ALA A 145 4.26 9.69 30.07
N TYR A 146 4.42 8.51 29.45
CA TYR A 146 5.74 7.97 29.08
C TYR A 146 6.46 8.88 28.09
N PHE A 147 5.80 9.31 27.01
CA PHE A 147 6.41 10.19 26.01
C PHE A 147 6.85 11.53 26.59
N LYS A 148 6.04 12.11 27.48
CA LYS A 148 6.40 13.33 28.23
C LYS A 148 7.62 13.11 29.12
N ALA A 149 7.69 11.95 29.81
CA ALA A 149 8.84 11.58 30.63
C ALA A 149 10.12 11.40 29.80
N GLN A 150 10.01 10.86 28.59
CA GLN A 150 11.12 10.72 27.61
C GLN A 150 11.46 12.03 26.90
N LYS A 151 10.71 13.11 27.15
CA LYS A 151 10.88 14.43 26.51
C LYS A 151 10.84 14.38 24.98
N LEU A 152 9.94 13.56 24.43
CA LEU A 152 9.77 13.50 22.99
C LEU A 152 9.40 14.88 22.43
N PRO A 153 9.94 15.25 21.27
CA PRO A 153 9.47 16.43 20.56
C PRO A 153 7.97 16.31 20.32
N SER A 154 7.24 17.36 20.63
CA SER A 154 5.78 17.33 20.49
C SER A 154 5.24 18.68 20.05
N PHE A 155 4.12 18.64 19.32
CA PHE A 155 3.40 19.81 18.81
C PHE A 155 1.94 19.69 19.17
N LYS A 156 1.27 20.82 19.35
CA LYS A 156 -0.17 20.87 19.60
C LYS A 156 -0.90 21.37 18.37
N SER A 157 -1.94 20.66 17.99
CA SER A 157 -2.87 21.05 16.94
C SER A 157 -4.28 20.62 17.32
N HIS A 158 -5.29 21.51 17.19
CA HIS A 158 -6.70 21.21 17.47
C HIS A 158 -6.97 20.57 18.84
N GLY A 159 -6.15 20.90 19.84
CA GLY A 159 -6.28 20.32 21.19
C GLY A 159 -5.57 18.97 21.39
N PHE A 160 -5.07 18.36 20.33
CA PHE A 160 -4.28 17.13 20.38
C PHE A 160 -2.79 17.42 20.53
N THR A 161 -2.05 16.48 21.11
CA THR A 161 -0.59 16.49 21.16
C THR A 161 -0.06 15.47 20.16
N MET A 162 0.66 15.93 19.14
CA MET A 162 1.40 15.10 18.20
C MET A 162 2.80 14.86 18.72
N TYR A 163 3.23 13.61 18.80
CA TYR A 163 4.57 13.22 19.24
C TYR A 163 5.40 12.78 18.05
N ALA A 164 6.62 13.31 17.93
CA ALA A 164 7.53 12.97 16.85
C ALA A 164 8.33 11.71 17.18
N PHE A 165 8.39 10.80 16.22
CA PHE A 165 9.39 9.77 16.16
C PHE A 165 10.54 10.25 15.25
N GLY A 166 11.55 10.85 15.88
CA GLY A 166 12.66 11.51 15.23
C GLY A 166 13.04 12.80 15.94
N THR A 167 13.61 13.75 15.20
CA THR A 167 14.04 15.04 15.74
C THR A 167 12.89 16.03 15.98
N GLY A 168 11.74 15.78 15.37
CA GLY A 168 10.57 16.66 15.34
C GLY A 168 10.66 17.78 14.29
N THR A 169 11.77 17.90 13.59
CA THR A 169 12.01 18.94 12.56
C THR A 169 12.47 18.36 11.23
N GLY A 170 12.75 17.06 11.18
CA GLY A 170 13.16 16.39 9.95
C GLY A 170 11.98 16.23 8.99
N PRO A 171 12.19 16.46 7.68
CA PRO A 171 11.11 16.36 6.68
C PRO A 171 10.52 14.96 6.57
N SER A 172 11.26 13.94 6.99
CA SER A 172 10.83 12.55 7.00
C SER A 172 10.43 12.05 8.39
N ASP A 173 10.31 12.92 9.39
CA ASP A 173 9.88 12.52 10.72
C ASP A 173 8.41 12.07 10.70
N LEU A 174 8.15 10.94 11.34
CA LEU A 174 6.79 10.47 11.56
C LEU A 174 6.28 11.01 12.89
N PHE A 175 5.05 11.42 12.86
CA PHE A 175 4.32 11.87 14.04
C PHE A 175 3.16 10.93 14.30
N PHE A 176 2.72 10.89 15.54
CA PHE A 176 1.50 10.16 15.91
C PHE A 176 0.81 10.89 17.06
N LEU A 177 -0.49 10.62 17.17
CA LEU A 177 -1.36 11.15 18.20
C LEU A 177 -2.47 10.14 18.49
N PHE A 178 -3.08 10.22 19.66
CA PHE A 178 -4.31 9.49 19.96
C PHE A 178 -5.51 10.39 19.73
N LEU A 179 -6.42 9.95 18.86
CA LEU A 179 -7.71 10.61 18.66
C LEU A 179 -8.69 10.22 19.78
N ASP A 180 -8.59 8.98 20.26
CA ASP A 180 -9.32 8.41 21.40
C ASP A 180 -8.65 7.10 21.87
N SER A 181 -9.33 6.32 22.74
CA SER A 181 -8.81 5.03 23.25
C SER A 181 -8.78 3.91 22.21
N ASN A 182 -9.41 4.10 21.05
CA ASN A 182 -9.50 3.06 20.01
C ASN A 182 -8.84 3.49 18.70
N THR A 183 -8.47 4.75 18.57
CA THR A 183 -7.98 5.33 17.33
C THR A 183 -6.71 6.16 17.58
N ALA A 184 -5.62 5.73 17.00
CA ALA A 184 -4.40 6.51 16.89
C ALA A 184 -4.19 6.96 15.44
N ALA A 185 -3.71 8.18 15.21
CA ALA A 185 -3.32 8.66 13.89
C ALA A 185 -1.80 8.77 13.79
N PHE A 186 -1.25 8.53 12.61
CA PHE A 186 0.18 8.60 12.31
C PHE A 186 0.42 9.17 10.91
N GLY A 187 1.57 9.76 10.70
CA GLY A 187 1.95 10.33 9.40
C GLY A 187 2.97 11.44 9.52
N HIS A 188 3.19 12.17 8.44
CA HIS A 188 3.96 13.39 8.51
C HIS A 188 3.12 14.50 9.16
N ARG A 189 3.78 15.52 9.67
CA ARG A 189 3.11 16.55 10.47
C ARG A 189 2.02 17.28 9.70
N SER A 190 2.32 17.74 8.48
CA SER A 190 1.40 18.48 7.61
C SER A 190 0.12 17.69 7.31
N GLU A 191 0.26 16.39 7.04
CA GLU A 191 -0.86 15.51 6.70
C GLU A 191 -1.71 15.19 7.93
N LEU A 192 -1.11 15.07 9.10
CA LEU A 192 -1.85 14.95 10.36
C LEU A 192 -2.60 16.24 10.70
N GLU A 193 -1.99 17.40 10.49
CA GLU A 193 -2.67 18.69 10.65
C GLU A 193 -3.85 18.79 9.68
N GLN A 194 -3.67 18.40 8.40
CA GLN A 194 -4.75 18.37 7.42
C GLN A 194 -5.86 17.37 7.79
N MET A 195 -5.51 16.19 8.33
CA MET A 195 -6.50 15.22 8.84
C MET A 195 -7.33 15.83 9.98
N LEU A 196 -6.70 16.57 10.89
CA LEU A 196 -7.39 17.27 11.97
C LEU A 196 -8.28 18.39 11.43
N ASP A 197 -7.82 19.15 10.42
CA ASP A 197 -8.62 20.16 9.74
C ASP A 197 -9.89 19.54 9.12
N VAL A 198 -9.76 18.37 8.46
CA VAL A 198 -10.91 17.62 7.93
C VAL A 198 -11.87 17.23 9.05
N ARG A 199 -11.36 16.67 10.14
CA ARG A 199 -12.17 16.25 11.30
C ARG A 199 -13.00 17.39 11.90
N TYR A 200 -12.46 18.61 11.92
CA TYR A 200 -13.12 19.80 12.48
C TYR A 200 -13.82 20.66 11.43
N GLY A 201 -13.90 20.22 10.20
CA GLY A 201 -14.64 20.90 9.13
C GLY A 201 -13.88 22.08 8.49
N GLY A 202 -12.58 22.22 8.77
CA GLY A 202 -11.72 23.24 8.17
C GLY A 202 -11.23 22.89 6.76
N ALA A 203 -11.30 21.59 6.37
CA ALA A 203 -10.92 21.11 5.04
C ALA A 203 -11.91 20.07 4.51
N GLU A 204 -11.90 19.86 3.19
CA GLU A 204 -12.71 18.81 2.56
C GLU A 204 -12.10 17.41 2.77
N GLY A 205 -12.92 16.48 3.24
CA GLY A 205 -12.53 15.08 3.42
C GLY A 205 -12.76 14.20 2.19
N LEU A 206 -12.21 12.98 2.25
CA LEU A 206 -12.23 11.97 1.19
C LEU A 206 -13.63 11.58 0.74
N LEU A 207 -14.65 11.68 1.61
CA LEU A 207 -16.05 11.45 1.25
C LEU A 207 -16.56 12.41 0.17
N ARG A 208 -15.90 13.57 -0.03
CA ARG A 208 -16.20 14.53 -1.10
C ARG A 208 -15.53 14.19 -2.43
N ASN A 209 -14.66 13.16 -2.46
CA ASN A 209 -14.11 12.61 -3.69
C ASN A 209 -14.96 11.42 -4.12
N GLU A 210 -16.06 11.67 -4.80
CA GLU A 210 -17.10 10.67 -5.15
C GLU A 210 -16.49 9.46 -5.87
N ARG A 211 -15.56 9.68 -6.80
CA ARG A 211 -14.93 8.60 -7.57
C ARG A 211 -14.10 7.70 -6.65
N MET A 212 -13.22 8.29 -5.85
CA MET A 212 -12.35 7.55 -4.93
C MET A 212 -13.17 6.81 -3.87
N TYR A 213 -14.17 7.49 -3.30
CA TYR A 213 -15.05 6.91 -2.29
C TYR A 213 -15.90 5.74 -2.84
N SER A 214 -16.40 5.85 -4.08
CA SER A 214 -17.10 4.74 -4.73
C SER A 214 -16.22 3.50 -4.89
N LEU A 215 -14.96 3.68 -5.31
CA LEU A 215 -14.01 2.58 -5.47
C LEU A 215 -13.55 1.98 -4.12
N ILE A 216 -13.40 2.84 -3.11
CA ILE A 216 -13.15 2.40 -1.73
C ILE A 216 -14.29 1.53 -1.22
N ASN A 217 -15.55 1.93 -1.44
CA ASN A 217 -16.71 1.12 -1.06
C ASN A 217 -16.78 -0.22 -1.81
N GLU A 218 -16.34 -0.25 -3.08
CA GLU A 218 -16.23 -1.50 -3.86
C GLU A 218 -15.16 -2.44 -3.27
N ALA A 219 -14.01 -1.88 -2.88
CA ALA A 219 -12.90 -2.65 -2.32
C ALA A 219 -13.15 -3.07 -0.86
N ASN A 220 -13.89 -2.26 -0.12
CA ASN A 220 -14.08 -2.40 1.32
C ASN A 220 -14.81 -3.71 1.70
N GLY A 221 -14.12 -4.55 2.46
CA GLY A 221 -14.60 -5.88 2.84
C GLY A 221 -14.33 -6.97 1.81
N SER A 222 -13.57 -6.70 0.75
CA SER A 222 -13.24 -7.69 -0.28
C SER A 222 -12.00 -8.53 0.05
N GLY A 223 -11.27 -8.19 1.09
CA GLY A 223 -10.06 -8.89 1.50
C GLY A 223 -9.51 -8.42 2.83
N VAL A 224 -8.49 -9.10 3.29
CA VAL A 224 -7.74 -8.75 4.51
C VAL A 224 -6.92 -7.49 4.31
N VAL A 225 -6.44 -7.30 3.07
CA VAL A 225 -5.83 -6.06 2.61
C VAL A 225 -6.46 -5.65 1.30
N TRP A 226 -6.68 -4.38 1.15
CA TRP A 226 -7.08 -3.80 -0.11
C TRP A 226 -6.55 -2.37 -0.26
N ALA A 227 -6.43 -1.93 -1.49
CA ALA A 227 -6.04 -0.56 -1.82
C ALA A 227 -6.76 -0.06 -3.06
N VAL A 228 -6.94 1.24 -3.13
CA VAL A 228 -7.49 1.96 -4.28
C VAL A 228 -6.54 3.08 -4.65
N LEU A 229 -6.13 3.11 -5.90
CA LEU A 229 -5.21 4.11 -6.45
C LEU A 229 -5.96 5.01 -7.44
N ASN A 230 -5.73 6.30 -7.34
CA ASN A 230 -6.20 7.27 -8.32
C ASN A 230 -5.40 7.17 -9.65
N PRO A 231 -5.78 7.90 -10.72
CA PRO A 231 -5.08 7.80 -12.01
C PRO A 231 -3.57 8.10 -11.95
N ALA A 232 -3.13 9.02 -11.09
CA ALA A 232 -1.72 9.39 -10.97
C ALA A 232 -0.91 8.25 -10.33
N TYR A 233 -1.39 7.73 -9.20
CA TYR A 233 -0.77 6.60 -8.51
C TYR A 233 -0.87 5.29 -9.30
N THR A 234 -1.96 5.07 -10.04
CA THR A 234 -2.09 3.92 -10.96
C THR A 234 -1.00 3.94 -12.02
N ARG A 235 -0.76 5.09 -12.65
CA ARG A 235 0.33 5.22 -13.64
C ARG A 235 1.70 5.01 -13.02
N LEU A 236 1.94 5.57 -11.83
CA LEU A 236 3.19 5.37 -11.10
C LEU A 236 3.40 3.89 -10.79
N ALA A 237 2.37 3.21 -10.27
CA ALA A 237 2.38 1.78 -9.99
C ALA A 237 2.72 0.97 -11.24
N MET A 238 2.08 1.25 -12.38
CA MET A 238 2.33 0.57 -13.64
C MET A 238 3.73 0.83 -14.20
N GLN A 239 4.25 2.05 -14.07
CA GLN A 239 5.64 2.37 -14.46
C GLN A 239 6.66 1.60 -13.64
N GLN A 240 6.37 1.38 -12.37
CA GLN A 240 7.24 0.61 -11.49
C GLN A 240 7.11 -0.89 -11.72
N LEU A 241 5.89 -1.43 -11.95
CA LEU A 241 5.65 -2.86 -12.21
C LEU A 241 6.22 -3.32 -13.56
N ALA A 242 6.14 -2.48 -14.55
CA ALA A 242 6.51 -2.82 -15.92
C ALA A 242 7.31 -1.66 -16.58
N PRO A 243 8.53 -1.36 -16.09
CA PRO A 243 9.33 -0.24 -16.62
C PRO A 243 9.64 -0.39 -18.11
N GLN A 244 9.66 -1.64 -18.62
CA GLN A 244 9.87 -1.92 -20.04
C GLN A 244 8.71 -1.42 -20.92
N VAL A 245 7.52 -1.22 -20.37
CA VAL A 245 6.35 -0.70 -21.11
C VAL A 245 6.66 0.66 -21.75
N GLN A 246 7.51 1.47 -21.11
CA GLN A 246 7.92 2.77 -21.64
C GLN A 246 8.72 2.67 -22.94
N GLN A 247 9.33 1.51 -23.22
CA GLN A 247 10.06 1.27 -24.48
C GLN A 247 9.12 0.97 -25.64
N PHE A 248 7.83 0.72 -25.38
CA PHE A 248 6.80 0.43 -26.38
C PHE A 248 5.78 1.56 -26.40
N PRO A 249 5.81 2.49 -27.39
CA PRO A 249 4.97 3.68 -27.40
C PRO A 249 3.46 3.40 -27.24
N GLU A 250 2.96 2.35 -27.88
CA GLU A 250 1.53 2.02 -27.80
C GLU A 250 1.15 1.48 -26.41
N ALA A 251 2.00 0.67 -25.79
CA ALA A 251 1.78 0.21 -24.41
C ALA A 251 1.88 1.37 -23.41
N ALA A 252 2.82 2.29 -23.60
CA ALA A 252 2.94 3.51 -22.78
C ALA A 252 1.68 4.39 -22.88
N LYS A 253 1.09 4.55 -24.08
CA LYS A 253 -0.19 5.25 -24.26
C LYS A 253 -1.33 4.57 -23.49
N LEU A 254 -1.40 3.25 -23.47
CA LEU A 254 -2.43 2.52 -22.69
C LEU A 254 -2.30 2.78 -21.19
N VAL A 255 -1.06 2.75 -20.66
CA VAL A 255 -0.81 3.09 -19.26
C VAL A 255 -1.27 4.51 -18.92
N THR A 256 -1.11 5.47 -19.83
CA THR A 256 -1.59 6.85 -19.60
C THR A 256 -3.12 6.96 -19.57
N ARG A 257 -3.84 6.02 -20.20
CA ARG A 257 -5.31 5.96 -20.20
C ARG A 257 -5.90 5.17 -19.03
N MET A 258 -5.08 4.49 -18.24
CA MET A 258 -5.54 3.83 -17.03
C MET A 258 -6.05 4.87 -16.03
N GLN A 259 -7.22 4.61 -15.48
CA GLN A 259 -7.89 5.54 -14.58
C GLN A 259 -7.61 5.23 -13.12
N ASN A 260 -7.88 4.00 -12.70
CA ASN A 260 -7.74 3.60 -11.31
C ASN A 260 -7.22 2.16 -11.22
N LEU A 261 -6.66 1.82 -10.08
CA LEU A 261 -6.29 0.45 -9.73
C LEU A 261 -6.96 0.08 -8.41
N ILE A 262 -7.55 -1.12 -8.36
CA ILE A 262 -8.02 -1.73 -7.12
C ILE A 262 -7.17 -2.96 -6.87
N LEU A 263 -6.60 -3.05 -5.69
CA LEU A 263 -5.90 -4.23 -5.18
C LEU A 263 -6.76 -4.86 -4.10
N ASN A 264 -6.94 -6.18 -4.18
CA ASN A 264 -7.56 -6.97 -3.12
C ASN A 264 -6.70 -8.18 -2.84
N ILE A 265 -6.48 -8.46 -1.58
CA ILE A 265 -5.77 -9.64 -1.15
C ILE A 265 -6.62 -10.35 -0.11
N GLN A 266 -7.05 -11.54 -0.47
CA GLN A 266 -7.73 -12.46 0.44
C GLN A 266 -6.74 -13.48 0.96
N ALA A 267 -7.06 -13.97 2.11
CA ALA A 267 -6.33 -15.00 2.75
C ALA A 267 -7.28 -16.10 3.18
N SER A 268 -7.05 -17.25 2.61
CA SER A 268 -7.74 -18.49 2.95
C SER A 268 -6.92 -19.64 2.42
N SER A 269 -6.24 -20.38 3.28
CA SER A 269 -5.32 -21.46 2.88
C SER A 269 -4.24 -21.03 1.86
N GLY A 270 -3.67 -19.84 2.10
CA GLY A 270 -2.72 -19.18 1.22
C GLY A 270 -3.13 -17.74 0.88
N ILE A 271 -2.64 -17.18 -0.19
CA ILE A 271 -2.96 -15.83 -0.67
C ILE A 271 -3.71 -15.91 -2.00
N ASP A 272 -4.78 -15.13 -2.12
CA ASP A 272 -5.44 -14.84 -3.39
C ASP A 272 -5.40 -13.34 -3.63
N GLY A 273 -4.46 -12.92 -4.48
CA GLY A 273 -4.29 -11.53 -4.88
C GLY A 273 -5.05 -11.24 -6.17
N LYS A 274 -5.87 -10.19 -6.15
CA LYS A 274 -6.62 -9.69 -7.30
C LYS A 274 -6.30 -8.22 -7.54
N PHE A 275 -5.80 -7.92 -8.73
CA PHE A 275 -5.53 -6.57 -9.21
C PHE A 275 -6.54 -6.23 -10.31
N GLN A 276 -7.22 -5.11 -10.20
CA GLN A 276 -8.19 -4.66 -11.18
C GLN A 276 -7.77 -3.28 -11.70
N ALA A 277 -7.25 -3.24 -12.91
CA ALA A 277 -6.94 -1.99 -13.60
C ALA A 277 -8.17 -1.50 -14.36
N ILE A 278 -8.66 -0.31 -14.04
CA ILE A 278 -9.77 0.34 -14.72
C ILE A 278 -9.22 1.18 -15.86
N CYS A 279 -9.66 0.90 -17.08
CA CYS A 279 -9.21 1.55 -18.31
C CYS A 279 -10.20 2.61 -18.78
N GLY A 280 -9.81 3.40 -19.78
CA GLY A 280 -10.65 4.41 -20.39
C GLY A 280 -11.77 3.82 -21.27
N SER A 281 -11.59 2.61 -21.77
CA SER A 281 -12.55 1.90 -22.63
C SER A 281 -12.41 0.39 -22.53
N VAL A 282 -13.41 -0.35 -23.04
CA VAL A 282 -13.37 -1.81 -23.19
C VAL A 282 -12.24 -2.24 -24.12
N ASP A 283 -12.00 -1.50 -25.18
CA ASP A 283 -10.92 -1.80 -26.14
C ASP A 283 -9.53 -1.62 -25.52
N ASP A 284 -9.35 -0.57 -24.71
CA ASP A 284 -8.12 -0.37 -23.94
C ASP A 284 -7.88 -1.52 -22.97
N ALA A 285 -8.95 -2.00 -22.29
CA ALA A 285 -8.87 -3.14 -21.37
C ALA A 285 -8.50 -4.45 -22.10
N ASN A 286 -9.13 -4.74 -23.23
CA ASN A 286 -8.81 -5.90 -24.04
C ASN A 286 -7.35 -5.87 -24.53
N THR A 287 -6.90 -4.74 -25.03
CA THR A 287 -5.52 -4.56 -25.50
C THR A 287 -4.52 -4.70 -24.37
N LEU A 288 -4.80 -4.09 -23.21
CA LEU A 288 -3.94 -4.19 -22.03
C LEU A 288 -3.85 -5.63 -21.52
N ALA A 289 -4.98 -6.37 -21.48
CA ALA A 289 -5.00 -7.77 -21.07
C ALA A 289 -4.13 -8.66 -21.98
N GLN A 290 -4.19 -8.46 -23.30
CA GLN A 290 -3.36 -9.17 -24.27
C GLN A 290 -1.86 -8.87 -24.05
N LEU A 291 -1.49 -7.60 -23.89
CA LEU A 291 -0.10 -7.19 -23.66
C LEU A 291 0.42 -7.75 -22.32
N MET A 292 -0.38 -7.71 -21.26
CA MET A 292 0.00 -8.29 -19.97
C MET A 292 0.19 -9.80 -20.08
N THR A 293 -0.68 -10.52 -20.77
CA THR A 293 -0.55 -11.97 -20.99
C THR A 293 0.75 -12.29 -21.71
N LEU A 294 1.09 -11.57 -22.75
CA LEU A 294 2.35 -11.74 -23.47
C LEU A 294 3.56 -11.42 -22.59
N ALA A 295 3.49 -10.35 -21.82
CA ALA A 295 4.56 -9.97 -20.90
C ALA A 295 4.79 -11.03 -19.81
N PHE A 296 3.73 -11.59 -19.22
CA PHE A 296 3.83 -12.67 -18.23
C PHE A 296 4.41 -13.94 -18.86
N ALA A 297 3.98 -14.33 -20.07
CA ALA A 297 4.53 -15.49 -20.77
C ALA A 297 6.01 -15.32 -21.08
N TYR A 298 6.44 -14.13 -21.52
CA TYR A 298 7.84 -13.83 -21.77
C TYR A 298 8.66 -13.87 -20.47
N GLN A 299 8.18 -13.26 -19.39
CA GLN A 299 8.85 -13.28 -18.09
C GLN A 299 8.95 -14.69 -17.52
N GLN A 300 7.88 -15.50 -17.66
CA GLN A 300 7.90 -16.91 -17.28
C GLN A 300 8.98 -17.68 -18.03
N TYR A 301 9.09 -17.47 -19.34
CA TYR A 301 10.12 -18.10 -20.15
C TYR A 301 11.53 -17.72 -19.69
N GLN A 302 11.79 -16.45 -19.43
CA GLN A 302 13.07 -15.98 -18.92
C GLN A 302 13.39 -16.55 -17.52
N ALA A 303 12.37 -16.62 -16.66
CA ALA A 303 12.53 -17.09 -15.30
C ALA A 303 12.80 -18.61 -15.23
N LYS A 304 12.33 -19.42 -16.17
CA LYS A 304 12.52 -20.88 -16.14
C LYS A 304 13.97 -21.32 -15.99
N GLN A 305 14.92 -20.58 -16.56
CA GLN A 305 16.34 -20.91 -16.49
C GLN A 305 17.06 -20.35 -15.25
N GLN A 306 16.55 -19.25 -14.67
CA GLN A 306 17.24 -18.49 -13.63
C GLN A 306 16.57 -18.63 -12.26
N ASN A 307 15.25 -18.75 -12.22
CA ASN A 307 14.45 -18.85 -11.02
C ASN A 307 13.16 -19.65 -11.29
N PRO A 308 13.22 -20.98 -11.19
CA PRO A 308 12.09 -21.86 -11.45
C PRO A 308 10.84 -21.55 -10.60
N ASP A 309 11.04 -21.10 -9.35
CA ASP A 309 9.91 -20.76 -8.46
C ASP A 309 9.16 -19.52 -8.97
N LEU A 310 9.91 -18.51 -9.44
CA LEU A 310 9.30 -17.33 -10.07
C LEU A 310 8.58 -17.73 -11.37
N ALA A 311 9.14 -18.63 -12.16
CA ALA A 311 8.47 -19.13 -13.37
C ALA A 311 7.17 -19.85 -13.05
N ASN A 312 7.15 -20.68 -12.01
CA ASN A 312 5.95 -21.36 -11.53
C ASN A 312 4.91 -20.35 -11.02
N LEU A 313 5.34 -19.34 -10.27
CA LEU A 313 4.49 -18.28 -9.79
C LEU A 313 3.83 -17.51 -10.95
N LEU A 314 4.62 -17.07 -11.92
CA LEU A 314 4.13 -16.36 -13.11
C LEU A 314 3.17 -17.21 -13.93
N GLY A 315 3.39 -18.54 -13.97
CA GLY A 315 2.52 -19.48 -14.65
C GLY A 315 1.14 -19.69 -14.01
N GLN A 316 0.97 -19.29 -12.75
CA GLN A 316 -0.31 -19.35 -12.04
C GLN A 316 -1.11 -18.05 -12.17
N ALA A 317 -0.46 -16.97 -12.61
CA ALA A 317 -1.13 -15.71 -12.83
C ALA A 317 -2.10 -15.79 -14.00
N THR A 318 -3.32 -15.32 -13.80
CA THR A 318 -4.34 -15.21 -14.85
C THR A 318 -4.63 -13.74 -15.15
N VAL A 319 -4.74 -13.40 -16.43
CA VAL A 319 -5.08 -12.04 -16.88
C VAL A 319 -6.31 -12.13 -17.75
N ASN A 320 -7.39 -11.50 -17.33
CA ASN A 320 -8.66 -11.52 -18.06
C ASN A 320 -9.26 -10.11 -18.19
N PRO A 321 -9.74 -9.71 -19.37
CA PRO A 321 -10.54 -8.50 -19.50
C PRO A 321 -11.96 -8.75 -18.93
N ALA A 322 -12.55 -7.72 -18.33
CA ALA A 322 -13.89 -7.73 -17.76
C ALA A 322 -14.54 -6.33 -17.93
N GLY A 323 -15.19 -6.12 -19.07
CA GLY A 323 -15.69 -4.81 -19.46
C GLY A 323 -14.53 -3.82 -19.66
N ASP A 324 -14.60 -2.67 -19.01
CA ASP A 324 -13.55 -1.64 -19.01
C ASP A 324 -12.38 -1.93 -18.04
N ARG A 325 -12.29 -3.15 -17.51
CA ARG A 325 -11.27 -3.56 -16.55
C ARG A 325 -10.39 -4.69 -17.04
N VAL A 326 -9.16 -4.70 -16.58
CA VAL A 326 -8.28 -5.87 -16.66
C VAL A 326 -8.14 -6.44 -15.26
N VAL A 327 -8.41 -7.73 -15.12
CA VAL A 327 -8.28 -8.45 -13.86
C VAL A 327 -7.08 -9.38 -13.93
N LEU A 328 -6.06 -9.08 -13.14
CA LEU A 328 -4.94 -9.97 -12.86
C LEU A 328 -5.22 -10.67 -11.53
N ARG A 329 -5.16 -12.01 -11.53
CA ARG A 329 -5.28 -12.83 -10.32
C ARG A 329 -4.07 -13.71 -10.14
N LEU A 330 -3.58 -13.78 -8.92
CA LEU A 330 -2.49 -14.65 -8.52
C LEU A 330 -2.88 -15.32 -7.20
N ALA A 331 -2.95 -16.65 -7.20
CA ALA A 331 -3.19 -17.44 -6.00
C ALA A 331 -1.91 -18.18 -5.60
N LEU A 332 -1.61 -18.20 -4.31
CA LEU A 332 -0.48 -18.92 -3.70
C LEU A 332 -1.00 -19.76 -2.55
N THR A 333 -0.59 -21.03 -2.51
CA THR A 333 -0.88 -21.91 -1.37
C THR A 333 0.02 -21.55 -0.17
N ASP A 334 -0.33 -22.02 1.03
CA ASP A 334 0.49 -21.87 2.24
C ASP A 334 1.90 -22.42 2.08
N ASP A 335 2.07 -23.56 1.41
CA ASP A 335 3.37 -24.18 1.14
C ASP A 335 4.22 -23.30 0.20
N GLN A 336 3.60 -22.72 -0.82
CA GLN A 336 4.27 -21.80 -1.72
C GLN A 336 4.70 -20.52 -1.00
N MET A 337 3.81 -19.96 -0.18
CA MET A 337 4.13 -18.80 0.66
C MET A 337 5.29 -19.10 1.59
N THR A 338 5.23 -20.20 2.33
CA THR A 338 6.30 -20.64 3.23
C THR A 338 7.64 -20.81 2.50
N THR A 339 7.60 -21.37 1.30
CA THR A 339 8.81 -21.58 0.47
C THR A 339 9.41 -20.24 0.01
N LEU A 340 8.57 -19.29 -0.44
CA LEU A 340 9.02 -17.96 -0.87
C LEU A 340 9.60 -17.16 0.30
N ILE A 341 8.98 -17.24 1.47
CA ILE A 341 9.48 -16.60 2.69
C ILE A 341 10.82 -17.17 3.11
N LYS A 342 10.97 -18.50 3.17
CA LYS A 342 12.25 -19.15 3.49
C LYS A 342 13.40 -18.75 2.55
N LYS A 343 13.09 -18.41 1.31
CA LYS A 343 14.05 -17.92 0.31
C LYS A 343 14.29 -16.40 0.39
N ASN A 344 13.76 -15.74 1.41
CA ASN A 344 13.84 -14.26 1.55
C ASN A 344 13.38 -13.51 0.28
N THR A 345 12.35 -14.05 -0.41
CA THR A 345 11.86 -13.47 -1.67
C THR A 345 11.27 -12.10 -1.47
N PHE A 346 10.68 -11.86 -0.30
CA PHE A 346 10.03 -10.60 0.07
C PHE A 346 10.94 -9.62 0.80
N ALA A 347 12.19 -9.99 1.11
CA ALA A 347 13.10 -9.12 1.84
C ALA A 347 13.40 -7.82 1.06
N LEU A 348 13.14 -6.69 1.70
CA LEU A 348 13.52 -5.37 1.20
C LEU A 348 15.04 -5.27 1.21
N LYS A 349 15.67 -5.28 0.03
CA LYS A 349 17.10 -4.94 -0.09
C LYS A 349 17.20 -3.41 -0.08
N MET A 350 17.69 -2.87 1.03
CA MET A 350 18.08 -1.47 1.13
C MET A 350 19.33 -1.20 0.30
#